data_c2c792da102107535d8177b5e16cb669
#
_entry.id   c2c792da102107535d8177b5e16cb669
#
_cell.length_a   1.000
_cell.length_b   1.000
_cell.length_c   1.000
_cell.angle_alpha   90.00
_cell.angle_beta   90.00
_cell.angle_gamma   90.00
#
_symmetry.space_group_name_H-M   'P 1'
#
loop_
_entity.id
_entity.type
_entity.pdbx_description
1 polymer ?
#
loop_
_entity_poly.entity_id
_entity_poly.type
_entity_poly.pdbx_seq_one_letter_code
_entity_poly.pdbx_strand_id
1 'polypeptide(L)'
;MNDVSMTLPSDRQPERLSDEELLKAGCQVLRHEADRFGFELVQAARLLEACKGRIVVSGIGKAGHIGRKIAATLSSLGTPSFFLQASEAAHGDLGMVRHEDVALLISNSGKTAEVVALLPFFRRIGAPVIAVSGDAASPLALGA
;
A
#
# COMPACT_ATOMS: atom_id res chain seq x y z
N MET A 1 -34.26 28.01 -25.68
CA MET A 1 -33.24 28.28 -24.66
C MET A 1 -33.86 28.00 -23.32
N ASN A 2 -33.74 26.81 -22.82
CA ASN A 2 -34.27 26.41 -21.50
C ASN A 2 -33.09 26.45 -20.53
N ASP A 3 -33.12 27.46 -19.67
CA ASP A 3 -32.20 27.61 -18.56
C ASP A 3 -32.54 26.55 -17.50
N VAL A 4 -31.74 25.50 -17.39
CA VAL A 4 -31.85 24.50 -16.31
C VAL A 4 -31.01 25.00 -15.14
N SER A 5 -31.60 25.88 -14.35
CA SER A 5 -31.09 26.27 -13.04
C SER A 5 -31.13 25.06 -12.10
N MET A 6 -30.00 24.37 -11.96
CA MET A 6 -29.84 23.33 -10.99
C MET A 6 -29.50 23.94 -9.64
N THR A 7 -30.54 24.20 -8.83
CA THR A 7 -30.40 24.59 -7.43
C THR A 7 -29.96 23.36 -6.63
N LEU A 8 -28.70 23.34 -6.22
CA LEU A 8 -28.24 22.42 -5.19
C LEU A 8 -28.95 22.72 -3.87
N PRO A 9 -29.45 21.73 -3.13
CA PRO A 9 -30.03 21.96 -1.83
C PRO A 9 -28.95 22.51 -0.88
N SER A 10 -29.03 23.82 -0.59
CA SER A 10 -28.29 24.42 0.49
C SER A 10 -28.93 23.98 1.79
N ASP A 11 -28.24 23.33 2.67
CA ASP A 11 -28.42 23.18 4.10
C ASP A 11 -28.24 21.75 4.64
N ARG A 12 -27.11 21.14 4.32
CA ARG A 12 -26.47 20.20 5.24
C ARG A 12 -24.96 20.34 5.09
N GLN A 13 -24.41 21.33 5.76
CA GLN A 13 -22.99 21.18 6.12
C GLN A 13 -22.92 19.94 7.03
N PRO A 14 -22.05 18.95 6.71
CA PRO A 14 -21.84 17.85 7.64
C PRO A 14 -21.44 18.47 8.97
N GLU A 15 -22.13 18.10 10.06
CA GLU A 15 -21.75 18.49 11.41
C GLU A 15 -20.26 18.17 11.58
N ARG A 16 -19.45 19.20 11.76
CA ARG A 16 -18.03 19.03 12.03
C ARG A 16 -17.91 18.42 13.43
N LEU A 17 -17.34 17.20 13.46
CA LEU A 17 -16.94 16.60 14.72
C LEU A 17 -16.01 17.54 15.48
N SER A 18 -16.15 17.62 16.79
CA SER A 18 -15.22 18.33 17.65
C SER A 18 -13.83 17.68 17.58
N ASP A 19 -12.78 18.42 17.93
CA ASP A 19 -11.41 17.89 17.96
C ASP A 19 -11.30 16.66 18.87
N GLU A 20 -12.04 16.63 19.97
CA GLU A 20 -12.09 15.49 20.90
C GLU A 20 -12.75 14.26 20.27
N GLU A 21 -13.85 14.43 19.53
CA GLU A 21 -14.53 13.35 18.81
C GLU A 21 -13.65 12.81 17.66
N LEU A 22 -12.96 13.68 16.93
CA LEU A 22 -12.01 13.30 15.90
C LEU A 22 -10.85 12.50 16.47
N LEU A 23 -10.27 12.95 17.59
CA LEU A 23 -9.18 12.26 18.26
C LEU A 23 -9.62 10.89 18.78
N LYS A 24 -10.81 10.82 19.38
CA LYS A 24 -11.38 9.58 19.91
C LYS A 24 -11.68 8.58 18.80
N ALA A 25 -12.25 9.02 17.68
CA ALA A 25 -12.49 8.19 16.51
C ALA A 25 -11.17 7.69 15.91
N GLY A 26 -10.15 8.55 15.78
CA GLY A 26 -8.81 8.17 15.32
C GLY A 26 -8.15 7.12 16.22
N CYS A 27 -8.21 7.28 17.53
CA CYS A 27 -7.69 6.29 18.48
C CYS A 27 -8.43 4.95 18.41
N GLN A 28 -9.75 4.96 18.17
CA GLN A 28 -10.52 3.72 18.01
C GLN A 28 -10.13 2.98 16.74
N VAL A 29 -9.96 3.69 15.62
CA VAL A 29 -9.49 3.09 14.36
C VAL A 29 -8.11 2.47 14.54
N LEU A 30 -7.15 3.21 15.14
CA LEU A 30 -5.79 2.71 15.36
C LEU A 30 -5.75 1.47 16.25
N ARG A 31 -6.58 1.42 17.33
CA ARG A 31 -6.69 0.24 18.19
C ARG A 31 -7.26 -0.94 17.43
N HIS A 32 -8.35 -0.72 16.68
CA HIS A 32 -8.98 -1.79 15.90
C HIS A 32 -8.01 -2.38 14.87
N GLU A 33 -7.26 -1.53 14.16
CA GLU A 33 -6.25 -1.98 13.21
C GLU A 33 -5.08 -2.69 13.91
N ALA A 34 -4.62 -2.20 15.06
CA ALA A 34 -3.57 -2.88 15.83
C ALA A 34 -3.99 -4.28 16.29
N ASP A 35 -5.24 -4.44 16.77
CA ASP A 35 -5.78 -5.74 17.17
C ASP A 35 -5.96 -6.69 15.98
N ARG A 36 -6.33 -6.14 14.82
CA ARG A 36 -6.61 -6.89 13.59
C ARG A 36 -5.34 -7.40 12.90
N PHE A 37 -4.27 -6.59 12.90
CA PHE A 37 -3.04 -6.87 12.15
C PHE A 37 -1.86 -7.29 13.04
N GLY A 38 -2.08 -7.60 14.32
CA GLY A 38 -1.01 -7.84 15.28
C GLY A 38 0.01 -8.89 14.84
N PHE A 39 -0.46 -10.03 14.34
CA PHE A 39 0.41 -11.13 13.92
C PHE A 39 1.04 -10.87 12.55
N GLU A 40 0.25 -10.49 11.56
CA GLU A 40 0.70 -10.23 10.19
C GLU A 40 1.68 -9.06 10.15
N LEU A 41 1.44 -8.01 10.95
CA LEU A 41 2.34 -6.86 11.05
C LEU A 41 3.71 -7.28 11.60
N VAL A 42 3.74 -8.15 12.62
CA VAL A 42 5.00 -8.67 13.19
C VAL A 42 5.74 -9.52 12.16
N GLN A 43 5.05 -10.35 11.39
CA GLN A 43 5.67 -11.15 10.33
C GLN A 43 6.25 -10.25 9.22
N ALA A 44 5.50 -9.25 8.77
CA ALA A 44 5.97 -8.27 7.80
C ALA A 44 7.20 -7.52 8.31
N ALA A 45 7.18 -7.05 9.56
CA ALA A 45 8.32 -6.37 10.18
C ALA A 45 9.57 -7.26 10.21
N ARG A 46 9.44 -8.55 10.55
CA ARG A 46 10.55 -9.51 10.54
C ARG A 46 11.13 -9.71 9.14
N LEU A 47 10.29 -9.78 8.11
CA LEU A 47 10.74 -9.90 6.73
C LEU A 47 11.53 -8.65 6.30
N LEU A 48 11.05 -7.46 6.67
CA LEU A 48 11.74 -6.20 6.37
C LEU A 48 13.08 -6.12 7.12
N GLU A 49 13.13 -6.49 8.39
CA GLU A 49 14.35 -6.51 9.21
C GLU A 49 15.38 -7.52 8.70
N ALA A 50 14.93 -8.68 8.24
CA ALA A 50 15.80 -9.72 7.69
C ALA A 50 16.29 -9.45 6.26
N CYS A 51 15.78 -8.43 5.60
CA CYS A 51 16.14 -8.07 4.22
C CYS A 51 17.64 -7.79 4.08
N LYS A 52 18.29 -8.48 3.15
CA LYS A 52 19.72 -8.29 2.84
C LYS A 52 19.96 -7.37 1.66
N GLY A 53 18.93 -7.16 0.84
CA GLY A 53 18.91 -6.27 -0.31
C GLY A 53 18.23 -4.94 0.01
N ARG A 54 17.23 -4.60 -0.80
CA ARG A 54 16.46 -3.35 -0.71
C ARG A 54 14.99 -3.68 -0.55
N ILE A 55 14.26 -2.73 0.02
CA ILE A 55 12.80 -2.81 0.05
C ILE A 55 12.26 -2.20 -1.25
N VAL A 56 11.62 -3.04 -2.06
CA VAL A 56 11.00 -2.64 -3.33
C VAL A 56 9.53 -2.34 -3.07
N VAL A 57 9.16 -1.07 -3.05
CA VAL A 57 7.76 -0.66 -2.80
C VAL A 57 7.06 -0.42 -4.12
N SER A 58 5.86 -0.96 -4.31
CA SER A 58 5.08 -0.77 -5.54
C SER A 58 3.59 -0.58 -5.28
N GLY A 59 2.92 0.13 -6.20
CA GLY A 59 1.49 0.43 -6.17
C GLY A 59 1.11 1.38 -7.29
N ILE A 60 -0.20 1.57 -7.54
CA ILE A 60 -0.73 2.45 -8.60
C ILE A 60 -1.60 3.54 -7.99
N GLY A 61 -1.62 4.72 -8.61
CA GLY A 61 -2.47 5.84 -8.21
C GLY A 61 -2.21 6.27 -6.76
N LYS A 62 -3.25 6.35 -5.92
CA LYS A 62 -3.13 6.75 -4.51
C LYS A 62 -2.21 5.81 -3.71
N ALA A 63 -2.30 4.50 -3.94
CA ALA A 63 -1.40 3.52 -3.34
C ALA A 63 0.05 3.73 -3.78
N GLY A 64 0.28 4.11 -5.03
CA GLY A 64 1.61 4.48 -5.55
C GLY A 64 2.19 5.72 -4.88
N HIS A 65 1.38 6.76 -4.62
CA HIS A 65 1.83 7.94 -3.87
C HIS A 65 2.25 7.60 -2.44
N ILE A 66 1.46 6.76 -1.75
CA ILE A 66 1.81 6.26 -0.41
C ILE A 66 3.08 5.41 -0.48
N GLY A 67 3.21 4.53 -1.48
CA GLY A 67 4.40 3.69 -1.68
C GLY A 67 5.67 4.51 -1.88
N ARG A 68 5.63 5.59 -2.67
CA ARG A 68 6.75 6.52 -2.84
C ARG A 68 7.16 7.17 -1.51
N LYS A 69 6.17 7.59 -0.71
CA LYS A 69 6.42 8.16 0.62
C LYS A 69 7.07 7.13 1.55
N ILE A 70 6.58 5.89 1.56
CA ILE A 70 7.15 4.79 2.37
C ILE A 70 8.60 4.53 1.95
N ALA A 71 8.89 4.35 0.66
CA ALA A 71 10.25 4.13 0.16
C ALA A 71 11.20 5.26 0.55
N ALA A 72 10.78 6.52 0.38
CA ALA A 72 11.58 7.67 0.78
C ALA A 72 11.82 7.71 2.29
N THR A 73 10.82 7.38 3.10
CA THR A 73 10.96 7.34 4.56
C THR A 73 11.93 6.24 5.00
N LEU A 74 11.80 5.02 4.48
CA LEU A 74 12.72 3.92 4.76
C LEU A 74 14.17 4.29 4.42
N SER A 75 14.39 4.87 3.23
CA SER A 75 15.71 5.33 2.80
C SER A 75 16.28 6.39 3.74
N SER A 76 15.48 7.34 4.22
CA SER A 76 15.92 8.38 5.16
C SER A 76 16.27 7.84 6.55
N LEU A 77 15.75 6.67 6.89
CA LEU A 77 16.04 5.94 8.13
C LEU A 77 17.19 4.93 8.00
N GLY A 78 17.88 4.92 6.85
CA GLY A 78 19.02 4.04 6.61
C GLY A 78 18.66 2.65 6.05
N THR A 79 17.38 2.37 5.77
CA THR A 79 16.93 1.13 5.12
C THR A 79 16.91 1.32 3.60
N PRO A 80 17.81 0.66 2.83
CA PRO A 80 17.85 0.82 1.38
C PRO A 80 16.51 0.44 0.75
N SER A 81 15.89 1.38 0.04
CA SER A 81 14.58 1.15 -0.55
C SER A 81 14.35 2.01 -1.78
N PHE A 82 13.48 1.57 -2.68
CA PHE A 82 13.05 2.36 -3.84
C PHE A 82 11.61 2.02 -4.23
N PHE A 83 11.00 2.96 -4.94
CA PHE A 83 9.67 2.76 -5.50
C PHE A 83 9.78 2.24 -6.94
N LEU A 84 9.14 1.10 -7.21
CA LEU A 84 8.97 0.50 -8.52
C LEU A 84 7.57 0.82 -9.04
N GLN A 85 7.48 1.53 -10.16
CA GLN A 85 6.19 1.80 -10.80
C GLN A 85 5.65 0.52 -11.42
N ALA A 86 4.51 0.02 -10.95
CA ALA A 86 3.98 -1.28 -11.40
C ALA A 86 3.66 -1.30 -12.91
N SER A 87 3.20 -0.19 -13.49
CA SER A 87 2.96 -0.09 -14.93
C SER A 87 4.23 -0.18 -15.78
N GLU A 88 5.36 0.31 -15.27
CA GLU A 88 6.64 0.32 -15.99
C GLU A 88 7.46 -0.96 -15.73
N ALA A 89 7.11 -1.69 -14.69
CA ALA A 89 7.82 -2.90 -14.29
C ALA A 89 7.93 -3.94 -15.43
N ALA A 90 6.84 -4.13 -16.18
CA ALA A 90 6.82 -5.04 -17.33
C ALA A 90 7.68 -4.57 -18.53
N HIS A 91 8.08 -3.29 -18.55
CA HIS A 91 8.88 -2.68 -19.61
C HIS A 91 10.39 -2.67 -19.31
N GLY A 92 10.84 -3.41 -18.29
CA GLY A 92 12.26 -3.60 -18.00
C GLY A 92 12.71 -3.26 -16.59
N ASP A 93 11.95 -2.44 -15.84
CA ASP A 93 12.33 -1.99 -14.50
C ASP A 93 12.43 -3.15 -13.48
N LEU A 94 11.77 -4.29 -13.74
CA LEU A 94 11.96 -5.51 -12.96
C LEU A 94 13.41 -6.02 -12.95
N GLY A 95 14.22 -5.67 -13.94
CA GLY A 95 15.65 -5.98 -13.97
C GLY A 95 16.47 -5.37 -12.83
N MET A 96 15.93 -4.37 -12.13
CA MET A 96 16.55 -3.77 -10.95
C MET A 96 16.40 -4.64 -9.69
N VAL A 97 15.44 -5.56 -9.67
CA VAL A 97 15.07 -6.35 -8.49
C VAL A 97 15.95 -7.60 -8.40
N ARG A 98 16.36 -7.94 -7.19
CA ARG A 98 17.19 -9.10 -6.87
C ARG A 98 16.51 -10.03 -5.88
N HIS A 99 17.00 -11.26 -5.77
CA HIS A 99 16.45 -12.27 -4.85
C HIS A 99 16.63 -11.90 -3.37
N GLU A 100 17.61 -11.05 -3.02
CA GLU A 100 17.84 -10.56 -1.67
C GLU A 100 16.88 -9.40 -1.28
N ASP A 101 16.16 -8.84 -2.25
CA ASP A 101 15.19 -7.76 -2.01
C ASP A 101 13.90 -8.32 -1.39
N VAL A 102 13.15 -7.46 -0.69
CA VAL A 102 11.80 -7.75 -0.19
C VAL A 102 10.83 -6.80 -0.89
N ALA A 103 9.76 -7.34 -1.46
CA ALA A 103 8.72 -6.54 -2.09
C ALA A 103 7.62 -6.13 -1.10
N LEU A 104 7.22 -4.86 -1.13
CA LEU A 104 6.05 -4.32 -0.43
C LEU A 104 5.04 -3.83 -1.49
N LEU A 105 4.03 -4.63 -1.78
CA LEU A 105 3.04 -4.37 -2.83
C LEU A 105 1.75 -3.83 -2.22
N ILE A 106 1.31 -2.65 -2.66
CA ILE A 106 0.19 -1.92 -2.08
C ILE A 106 -0.97 -1.82 -3.07
N SER A 107 -2.12 -2.40 -2.71
CA SER A 107 -3.37 -2.27 -3.46
C SER A 107 -4.56 -2.44 -2.52
N ASN A 108 -5.35 -1.39 -2.30
CA ASN A 108 -6.49 -1.45 -1.38
C ASN A 108 -7.49 -2.57 -1.76
N SER A 109 -7.83 -2.73 -3.04
CA SER A 109 -8.69 -3.82 -3.50
C SER A 109 -7.97 -5.17 -3.60
N GLY A 110 -6.63 -5.17 -3.65
CA GLY A 110 -5.82 -6.33 -3.94
C GLY A 110 -6.02 -6.94 -5.34
N LYS A 111 -6.75 -6.22 -6.22
CA LYS A 111 -7.16 -6.68 -7.57
C LYS A 111 -6.58 -5.81 -8.70
N THR A 112 -5.72 -4.82 -8.37
CA THR A 112 -5.07 -3.97 -9.38
C THR A 112 -4.18 -4.83 -10.26
N ALA A 113 -4.54 -4.94 -11.54
CA ALA A 113 -3.95 -5.92 -12.47
C ALA A 113 -2.42 -5.78 -12.57
N GLU A 114 -1.91 -4.55 -12.67
CA GLU A 114 -0.48 -4.26 -12.80
C GLU A 114 0.30 -4.65 -11.52
N VAL A 115 -0.30 -4.49 -10.35
CA VAL A 115 0.33 -4.88 -9.07
C VAL A 115 0.31 -6.40 -8.90
N VAL A 116 -0.81 -7.04 -9.21
CA VAL A 116 -0.95 -8.52 -9.17
C VAL A 116 -0.01 -9.19 -10.17
N ALA A 117 0.20 -8.58 -11.35
CA ALA A 117 1.10 -9.08 -12.37
C ALA A 117 2.58 -9.15 -11.93
N LEU A 118 2.96 -8.47 -10.85
CA LEU A 118 4.31 -8.54 -10.29
C LEU A 118 4.57 -9.85 -9.52
N LEU A 119 3.54 -10.47 -8.95
CA LEU A 119 3.68 -11.66 -8.10
C LEU A 119 4.45 -12.82 -8.75
N PRO A 120 4.15 -13.23 -10.01
CA PRO A 120 4.90 -14.30 -10.66
C PRO A 120 6.39 -14.01 -10.81
N PHE A 121 6.75 -12.75 -11.00
CA PHE A 121 8.15 -12.35 -11.10
C PHE A 121 8.87 -12.51 -9.76
N PHE A 122 8.34 -11.94 -8.67
CA PHE A 122 8.95 -12.06 -7.34
C PHE A 122 9.05 -13.51 -6.89
N ARG A 123 8.01 -14.31 -7.14
CA ARG A 123 8.03 -15.76 -6.87
C ARG A 123 9.15 -16.49 -7.65
N ARG A 124 9.33 -16.16 -8.94
CA ARG A 124 10.36 -16.78 -9.79
C ARG A 124 11.76 -16.49 -9.32
N ILE A 125 12.05 -15.29 -8.82
CA ILE A 125 13.39 -14.92 -8.33
C ILE A 125 13.60 -15.28 -6.86
N GLY A 126 12.56 -15.76 -6.15
CA GLY A 126 12.63 -16.12 -4.75
C GLY A 126 12.65 -14.94 -3.79
N ALA A 127 12.25 -13.74 -4.23
CA ALA A 127 12.13 -12.57 -3.36
C ALA A 127 10.82 -12.59 -2.58
N PRO A 128 10.84 -12.46 -1.24
CA PRO A 128 9.63 -12.43 -0.43
C PRO A 128 8.73 -11.23 -0.79
N VAL A 129 7.42 -11.45 -0.68
CA VAL A 129 6.40 -10.42 -0.94
C VAL A 129 5.59 -10.17 0.32
N ILE A 130 5.41 -8.90 0.66
CA ILE A 130 4.46 -8.40 1.65
C ILE A 130 3.34 -7.69 0.89
N ALA A 131 2.11 -8.15 1.05
CA ALA A 131 0.92 -7.51 0.48
C ALA A 131 0.28 -6.57 1.50
N VAL A 132 0.01 -5.33 1.09
CA VAL A 132 -0.83 -4.39 1.83
C VAL A 132 -2.15 -4.25 1.08
N SER A 133 -3.19 -4.89 1.60
CA SER A 133 -4.52 -4.95 0.98
C SER A 133 -5.63 -4.80 2.01
N GLY A 134 -6.75 -4.21 1.60
CA GLY A 134 -7.98 -4.17 2.40
C GLY A 134 -8.82 -5.45 2.31
N ASP A 135 -8.42 -6.43 1.49
CA ASP A 135 -9.13 -7.70 1.27
C ASP A 135 -8.13 -8.86 1.36
N ALA A 136 -8.19 -9.61 2.47
CA ALA A 136 -7.31 -10.76 2.71
C ALA A 136 -7.57 -11.93 1.74
N ALA A 137 -8.74 -11.98 1.09
CA ALA A 137 -9.08 -12.97 0.07
C ALA A 137 -8.75 -12.50 -1.36
N SER A 138 -8.11 -11.35 -1.50
CA SER A 138 -7.74 -10.80 -2.81
C SER A 138 -6.61 -11.59 -3.48
N PRO A 139 -6.51 -11.53 -4.82
CA PRO A 139 -5.39 -12.15 -5.56
C PRO A 139 -4.01 -11.70 -5.08
N LEU A 140 -3.87 -10.44 -4.67
CA LEU A 140 -2.61 -9.93 -4.14
C LEU A 140 -2.26 -10.56 -2.79
N ALA A 141 -3.22 -10.59 -1.85
CA ALA A 141 -3.00 -11.13 -0.51
C ALA A 141 -2.74 -12.66 -0.53
N LEU A 142 -3.48 -13.40 -1.36
CA LEU A 142 -3.30 -14.85 -1.50
C LEU A 142 -2.02 -15.24 -2.26
N GLY A 143 -1.45 -14.30 -3.01
CA GLY A 143 -0.25 -14.52 -3.81
C GLY A 143 1.07 -14.11 -3.15
N ALA A 144 0.99 -13.45 -1.98
CA ALA A 144 2.12 -12.92 -1.23
C ALA A 144 2.77 -13.94 -0.30
#